data_e0a97a86877bce2d14a5ae44a7670405
#
_entry.id   e0a97a86877bce2d14a5ae44a7670405
#
_cell.length_a   1.000
_cell.length_b   1.000
_cell.length_c   1.000
_cell.angle_alpha   90.00
_cell.angle_beta   90.00
_cell.angle_gamma   90.00
#
_symmetry.space_group_name_H-M   'P 1'
#
loop_
_entity.id
_entity.type
_entity.pdbx_description
1 polymer ?
#
loop_
_entity_poly.entity_id
_entity_poly.type
_entity_poly.pdbx_seq_one_letter_code
_entity_poly.pdbx_strand_id
1 'polypeptide(L)'
;MFRLTNKLAVSNLIKNRKLYYPFALAVLLAVTVTYLFYSLTFNPKIAEIRGGETIQATLGFGMFVVTLASAIIVLYANSFVMKNRSKELGIYGMLGLEKRHLISMTFKELLIFGLVTVTTGIGIGALFDNLIFAFLLKLMKLKVELVATFQMKVVITVLVVFGLIFLGLMFLNALRIARMNA
;
A
#
# COMPACT_ATOMS: atom_id res chain seq x y z
N MET A 1 -23.91 -18.38 -1.98
CA MET A 1 -23.11 -17.81 -0.87
C MET A 1 -22.03 -16.82 -1.32
N PHE A 2 -21.27 -17.05 -2.39
CA PHE A 2 -20.19 -16.15 -2.85
C PHE A 2 -20.64 -14.71 -3.16
N ARG A 3 -21.81 -14.49 -3.77
CA ARG A 3 -22.36 -13.15 -4.08
C ARG A 3 -22.74 -12.34 -2.83
N LEU A 4 -23.24 -13.00 -1.79
CA LEU A 4 -23.63 -12.36 -0.52
C LEU A 4 -22.40 -11.84 0.24
N THR A 5 -21.32 -12.63 0.34
CA THR A 5 -20.09 -12.22 1.02
C THR A 5 -19.37 -11.06 0.32
N ASN A 6 -19.41 -10.98 -1.00
CA ASN A 6 -18.83 -9.85 -1.74
C ASN A 6 -19.64 -8.55 -1.53
N LYS A 7 -20.99 -8.66 -1.56
CA LYS A 7 -21.87 -7.52 -1.31
C LYS A 7 -21.75 -7.01 0.14
N LEU A 8 -21.59 -7.92 1.09
CA LEU A 8 -21.34 -7.58 2.48
C LEU A 8 -19.97 -6.91 2.68
N ALA A 9 -18.90 -7.39 2.02
CA ALA A 9 -17.58 -6.80 2.10
C ALA A 9 -17.58 -5.33 1.61
N VAL A 10 -18.16 -5.06 0.45
CA VAL A 10 -18.26 -3.69 -0.09
C VAL A 10 -19.17 -2.83 0.80
N SER A 11 -20.31 -3.36 1.25
CA SER A 11 -21.23 -2.64 2.14
C SER A 11 -20.57 -2.26 3.46
N ASN A 12 -19.73 -3.14 4.03
CA ASN A 12 -18.99 -2.86 5.27
C ASN A 12 -17.92 -1.78 5.09
N LEU A 13 -17.20 -1.78 3.96
CA LEU A 13 -16.24 -0.70 3.65
C LEU A 13 -16.94 0.66 3.59
N ILE A 14 -18.15 0.73 2.97
CA ILE A 14 -18.92 1.97 2.85
C ILE A 14 -19.52 2.39 4.20
N LYS A 15 -20.08 1.46 4.96
CA LYS A 15 -20.67 1.74 6.30
C LYS A 15 -19.62 2.23 7.29
N ASN A 16 -18.42 1.63 7.28
CA ASN A 16 -17.33 1.94 8.20
C ASN A 16 -16.31 2.94 7.59
N ARG A 17 -16.75 3.77 6.62
CA ARG A 17 -15.88 4.73 5.91
C ARG A 17 -15.04 5.61 6.84
N LYS A 18 -15.57 6.04 7.98
CA LYS A 18 -14.84 6.86 8.97
C LYS A 18 -13.62 6.15 9.54
N LEU A 19 -13.65 4.82 9.61
CA LEU A 19 -12.57 3.99 10.10
C LEU A 19 -11.55 3.66 9.00
N TYR A 20 -12.05 3.42 7.77
CA TYR A 20 -11.21 3.06 6.63
C TYR A 20 -10.54 4.26 5.96
N TYR A 21 -11.08 5.47 6.10
CA TYR A 21 -10.53 6.68 5.47
C TYR A 21 -9.09 7.00 5.90
N PRO A 22 -8.74 7.06 7.23
CA PRO A 22 -7.36 7.26 7.64
C PRO A 22 -6.44 6.12 7.18
N PHE A 23 -6.93 4.88 7.15
CA PHE A 23 -6.17 3.74 6.65
C PHE A 23 -5.91 3.88 5.14
N ALA A 24 -6.91 4.28 4.36
CA ALA A 24 -6.75 4.53 2.93
C ALA A 24 -5.72 5.61 2.65
N LEU A 25 -5.78 6.74 3.37
CA LEU A 25 -4.78 7.81 3.24
C LEU A 25 -3.37 7.34 3.57
N ALA A 26 -3.20 6.57 4.64
CA ALA A 26 -1.90 6.02 5.03
C ALA A 26 -1.33 5.10 3.95
N VAL A 27 -2.15 4.20 3.40
CA VAL A 27 -1.73 3.29 2.31
C VAL A 27 -1.44 4.07 1.03
N LEU A 28 -2.30 5.01 0.63
CA LEU A 28 -2.09 5.83 -0.57
C LEU A 28 -0.78 6.60 -0.50
N LEU A 29 -0.51 7.28 0.62
CA LEU A 29 0.74 8.01 0.82
C LEU A 29 1.95 7.07 0.80
N ALA A 30 1.87 5.93 1.50
CA ALA A 30 2.93 4.93 1.53
C ALA A 30 3.25 4.40 0.13
N VAL A 31 2.24 4.04 -0.66
CA VAL A 31 2.41 3.55 -2.04
C VAL A 31 2.99 4.64 -2.93
N THR A 32 2.44 5.87 -2.86
CA THR A 32 2.88 7.00 -3.69
C THR A 32 4.35 7.33 -3.44
N VAL A 33 4.74 7.47 -2.16
CA VAL A 33 6.14 7.78 -1.80
C VAL A 33 7.07 6.64 -2.20
N THR A 34 6.68 5.39 -1.95
CA THR A 34 7.47 4.23 -2.37
C THR A 34 7.63 4.21 -3.89
N TYR A 35 6.56 4.42 -4.66
CA TYR A 35 6.63 4.48 -6.11
C TYR A 35 7.63 5.54 -6.60
N LEU A 36 7.58 6.75 -6.05
CA LEU A 36 8.48 7.85 -6.41
C LEU A 36 9.95 7.51 -6.14
N PHE A 37 10.26 6.93 -4.98
CA PHE A 37 11.62 6.51 -4.66
C PHE A 37 12.13 5.41 -5.59
N TYR A 38 11.27 4.43 -5.92
CA TYR A 38 11.61 3.37 -6.87
C TYR A 38 11.82 3.92 -8.29
N SER A 39 10.96 4.85 -8.72
CA SER A 39 11.09 5.49 -10.04
C SER A 39 12.38 6.25 -10.16
N LEU A 40 12.76 7.05 -9.17
CA LEU A 40 14.03 7.76 -9.14
C LEU A 40 15.23 6.81 -9.15
N THR A 41 15.19 5.76 -8.31
CA THR A 41 16.30 4.81 -8.19
C THR A 41 16.56 4.03 -9.48
N PHE A 42 15.50 3.63 -10.17
CA PHE A 42 15.58 2.87 -11.41
C PHE A 42 15.68 3.75 -12.67
N ASN A 43 15.74 5.07 -12.53
CA ASN A 43 15.81 5.95 -13.69
C ASN A 43 17.21 5.88 -14.33
N PRO A 44 17.31 5.42 -15.61
CA PRO A 44 18.60 5.27 -16.28
C PRO A 44 19.34 6.60 -16.47
N LYS A 45 18.62 7.70 -16.59
CA LYS A 45 19.21 9.03 -16.75
C LYS A 45 20.03 9.48 -15.54
N ILE A 46 19.72 8.97 -14.34
CA ILE A 46 20.52 9.27 -13.14
C ILE A 46 21.89 8.58 -13.21
N ALA A 47 21.99 7.41 -13.83
CA ALA A 47 23.26 6.70 -14.02
C ALA A 47 24.21 7.46 -14.96
N GLU A 48 23.69 8.18 -15.94
CA GLU A 48 24.47 8.92 -16.94
C GLU A 48 25.06 10.25 -16.41
N ILE A 49 24.60 10.71 -15.25
CA ILE A 49 25.05 11.95 -14.63
C ILE A 49 26.41 11.73 -13.95
N ARG A 50 27.27 12.72 -13.97
CA ARG A 50 28.55 12.68 -13.24
C ARG A 50 28.32 12.44 -11.76
N GLY A 51 28.80 11.32 -11.23
CA GLY A 51 28.50 10.85 -9.87
C GLY A 51 27.17 10.10 -9.72
N GLY A 52 26.54 9.71 -10.83
CA GLY A 52 25.24 9.01 -10.85
C GLY A 52 25.22 7.70 -10.06
N GLU A 53 26.32 6.95 -10.04
CA GLU A 53 26.43 5.72 -9.24
C GLU A 53 26.29 6.00 -7.74
N THR A 54 26.91 7.05 -7.22
CA THR A 54 26.79 7.44 -5.80
C THR A 54 25.37 7.89 -5.49
N ILE A 55 24.73 8.63 -6.42
CA ILE A 55 23.34 9.07 -6.28
C ILE A 55 22.40 7.86 -6.27
N GLN A 56 22.58 6.91 -7.18
CA GLN A 56 21.77 5.69 -7.23
C GLN A 56 21.96 4.82 -5.97
N ALA A 57 23.17 4.69 -5.46
CA ALA A 57 23.43 3.97 -4.23
C ALA A 57 22.70 4.64 -3.03
N THR A 58 22.74 5.97 -2.94
CA THR A 58 22.04 6.73 -1.90
C THR A 58 20.53 6.60 -2.02
N LEU A 59 19.98 6.70 -3.24
CA LEU A 59 18.56 6.50 -3.52
C LEU A 59 18.13 5.05 -3.21
N GLY A 60 18.99 4.07 -3.52
CA GLY A 60 18.75 2.66 -3.20
C GLY A 60 18.63 2.40 -1.70
N PHE A 61 19.50 3.04 -0.90
CA PHE A 61 19.36 3.01 0.55
C PHE A 61 18.05 3.68 1.01
N GLY A 62 17.73 4.86 0.46
CA GLY A 62 16.46 5.56 0.72
C GLY A 62 15.24 4.70 0.35
N MET A 63 15.27 4.01 -0.78
CA MET A 63 14.25 3.07 -1.23
C MET A 63 14.00 1.96 -0.19
N PHE A 64 15.06 1.38 0.38
CA PHE A 64 14.96 0.37 1.43
C PHE A 64 14.30 0.94 2.69
N VAL A 65 14.76 2.10 3.17
CA VAL A 65 14.21 2.77 4.35
C VAL A 65 12.73 3.12 4.15
N VAL A 66 12.37 3.69 3.00
CA VAL A 66 10.98 4.06 2.67
C VAL A 66 10.08 2.82 2.61
N THR A 67 10.55 1.73 2.03
CA THR A 67 9.79 0.47 1.97
C THR A 67 9.53 -0.09 3.37
N LEU A 68 10.54 -0.09 4.23
CA LEU A 68 10.41 -0.53 5.62
C LEU A 68 9.44 0.36 6.41
N ALA A 69 9.58 1.67 6.30
CA ALA A 69 8.69 2.64 6.93
C ALA A 69 7.24 2.47 6.44
N SER A 70 7.04 2.29 5.13
CA SER A 70 5.73 2.04 4.53
C SER A 70 5.09 0.76 5.08
N ALA A 71 5.85 -0.32 5.19
CA ALA A 71 5.37 -1.56 5.78
C ALA A 71 4.91 -1.37 7.23
N ILE A 72 5.70 -0.67 8.05
CA ILE A 72 5.37 -0.38 9.45
C ILE A 72 4.10 0.47 9.55
N ILE A 73 3.98 1.54 8.75
CA ILE A 73 2.82 2.43 8.73
C ILE A 73 1.55 1.66 8.35
N VAL A 74 1.61 0.85 7.30
CA VAL A 74 0.47 0.06 6.81
C VAL A 74 0.06 -1.00 7.83
N LEU A 75 1.03 -1.69 8.48
CA LEU A 75 0.79 -2.64 9.56
C LEU A 75 0.12 -1.98 10.77
N TYR A 76 0.60 -0.81 11.17
CA TYR A 76 0.04 -0.06 12.29
C TYR A 76 -1.40 0.41 12.00
N ALA A 77 -1.61 1.01 10.82
CA ALA A 77 -2.91 1.48 10.40
C ALA A 77 -3.94 0.33 10.30
N ASN A 78 -3.56 -0.83 9.75
CA ASN A 78 -4.40 -2.03 9.76
C ASN A 78 -4.71 -2.52 11.17
N SER A 79 -3.73 -2.48 12.08
CA SER A 79 -3.93 -2.90 13.47
C SER A 79 -4.96 -2.02 14.18
N PHE A 80 -4.97 -0.72 13.89
CA PHE A 80 -5.97 0.22 14.40
C PHE A 80 -7.37 -0.13 13.88
N VAL A 81 -7.51 -0.38 12.58
CA VAL A 81 -8.79 -0.80 11.97
C VAL A 81 -9.29 -2.10 12.61
N MET A 82 -8.43 -3.11 12.72
CA MET A 82 -8.81 -4.40 13.30
C MET A 82 -9.19 -4.32 14.78
N LYS A 83 -8.51 -3.46 15.57
CA LYS A 83 -8.86 -3.23 16.98
C LYS A 83 -10.28 -2.66 17.12
N ASN A 84 -10.66 -1.71 16.29
CA ASN A 84 -12.00 -1.13 16.32
C ASN A 84 -13.07 -2.11 15.82
N ARG A 85 -12.74 -2.95 14.82
CA ARG A 85 -13.65 -3.96 14.27
C ARG A 85 -13.79 -5.22 15.12
N SER A 86 -12.88 -5.45 16.05
CA SER A 86 -12.93 -6.65 16.91
C SER A 86 -14.25 -6.78 17.67
N LYS A 87 -14.87 -5.65 18.07
CA LYS A 87 -16.19 -5.64 18.71
C LYS A 87 -17.29 -6.12 17.76
N GLU A 88 -17.31 -5.65 16.50
CA GLU A 88 -18.28 -6.08 15.49
C GLU A 88 -18.11 -7.58 15.18
N LEU A 89 -16.86 -8.03 15.00
CA LEU A 89 -16.55 -9.43 14.73
C LEU A 89 -16.93 -10.33 15.91
N GLY A 90 -16.78 -9.86 17.15
CA GLY A 90 -17.25 -10.56 18.35
C GLY A 90 -18.76 -10.74 18.37
N ILE A 91 -19.55 -9.71 18.02
CA ILE A 91 -21.00 -9.79 17.91
C ILE A 91 -21.42 -10.82 16.84
N TYR A 92 -20.74 -10.84 15.69
CA TYR A 92 -21.02 -11.85 14.66
C TYR A 92 -20.71 -13.28 15.14
N GLY A 93 -19.66 -13.45 15.93
CA GLY A 93 -19.35 -14.73 16.58
C GLY A 93 -20.45 -15.19 17.54
N MET A 94 -21.00 -14.28 18.37
CA MET A 94 -22.11 -14.58 19.27
C MET A 94 -23.42 -14.91 18.53
N LEU A 95 -23.61 -14.37 17.33
CA LEU A 95 -24.74 -14.67 16.43
C LEU A 95 -24.58 -16.03 15.69
N GLY A 96 -23.54 -16.81 16.01
CA GLY A 96 -23.31 -18.13 15.44
C GLY A 96 -22.52 -18.17 14.12
N LEU A 97 -21.91 -17.08 13.70
CA LEU A 97 -21.02 -17.08 12.53
C LEU A 97 -19.71 -17.80 12.87
N GLU A 98 -19.38 -18.84 12.10
CA GLU A 98 -18.11 -19.55 12.23
C GLU A 98 -16.90 -18.64 11.95
N LYS A 99 -15.80 -18.85 12.68
CA LYS A 99 -14.55 -18.10 12.51
C LYS A 99 -14.04 -18.11 11.06
N ARG A 100 -14.25 -19.20 10.32
CA ARG A 100 -13.87 -19.32 8.89
C ARG A 100 -14.58 -18.30 8.02
N HIS A 101 -15.87 -18.03 8.28
CA HIS A 101 -16.65 -17.03 7.56
C HIS A 101 -16.15 -15.62 7.86
N LEU A 102 -15.81 -15.32 9.12
CA LEU A 102 -15.26 -14.02 9.52
C LEU A 102 -13.89 -13.76 8.87
N ILE A 103 -13.01 -14.76 8.84
CA ILE A 103 -11.70 -14.68 8.16
C ILE A 103 -11.90 -14.43 6.67
N SER A 104 -12.77 -15.21 6.00
CA SER A 104 -13.02 -15.05 4.56
C SER A 104 -13.59 -13.67 4.21
N MET A 105 -14.47 -13.13 5.06
CA MET A 105 -15.04 -11.80 4.89
C MET A 105 -13.96 -10.71 5.01
N THR A 106 -13.16 -10.75 6.09
CA THR A 106 -12.06 -9.81 6.32
C THR A 106 -10.99 -9.88 5.22
N PHE A 107 -10.69 -11.10 4.74
CA PHE A 107 -9.77 -11.31 3.62
C PHE A 107 -10.26 -10.60 2.35
N LYS A 108 -11.52 -10.78 1.96
CA LYS A 108 -12.09 -10.12 0.77
C LYS A 108 -12.14 -8.61 0.90
N GLU A 109 -12.49 -8.09 2.08
CA GLU A 109 -12.49 -6.66 2.34
C GLU A 109 -11.08 -6.08 2.16
N LEU A 110 -10.08 -6.71 2.75
CA LEU A 110 -8.69 -6.25 2.68
C LEU A 110 -8.13 -6.38 1.26
N LEU A 111 -8.53 -7.41 0.51
CA LEU A 111 -8.14 -7.59 -0.88
C LEU A 111 -8.71 -6.48 -1.78
N ILE A 112 -10.02 -6.22 -1.70
CA ILE A 112 -10.67 -5.14 -2.48
C ILE A 112 -10.06 -3.79 -2.12
N PHE A 113 -9.91 -3.53 -0.81
CA PHE A 113 -9.32 -2.30 -0.30
C PHE A 113 -7.88 -2.12 -0.79
N GLY A 114 -7.04 -3.17 -0.70
CA GLY A 114 -5.66 -3.16 -1.14
C GLY A 114 -5.54 -2.91 -2.64
N LEU A 115 -6.33 -3.61 -3.46
CA LEU A 115 -6.32 -3.41 -4.91
C LEU A 115 -6.65 -1.94 -5.26
N VAL A 116 -7.71 -1.38 -4.69
CA VAL A 116 -8.12 0.00 -4.98
C VAL A 116 -7.07 1.01 -4.50
N THR A 117 -6.58 0.88 -3.28
CA THR A 117 -5.63 1.85 -2.72
C THR A 117 -4.25 1.77 -3.36
N VAL A 118 -3.75 0.56 -3.65
CA VAL A 118 -2.43 0.39 -4.29
C VAL A 118 -2.46 0.88 -5.74
N THR A 119 -3.48 0.52 -6.52
CA THR A 119 -3.59 1.00 -7.92
C THR A 119 -3.75 2.52 -7.98
N THR A 120 -4.56 3.10 -7.09
CA THR A 120 -4.73 4.56 -7.01
C THR A 120 -3.42 5.26 -6.57
N GLY A 121 -2.72 4.70 -5.58
CA GLY A 121 -1.44 5.22 -5.12
C GLY A 121 -0.34 5.20 -6.19
N ILE A 122 -0.25 4.12 -6.98
CA ILE A 122 0.64 4.04 -8.14
C ILE A 122 0.25 5.09 -9.19
N GLY A 123 -1.06 5.26 -9.47
CA GLY A 123 -1.54 6.26 -10.41
C GLY A 123 -1.17 7.68 -9.99
N ILE A 124 -1.35 8.03 -8.71
CA ILE A 124 -0.92 9.32 -8.15
C ILE A 124 0.60 9.46 -8.24
N GLY A 125 1.37 8.42 -7.87
CA GLY A 125 2.82 8.41 -7.96
C GLY A 125 3.32 8.66 -9.38
N ALA A 126 2.72 8.01 -10.38
CA ALA A 126 3.06 8.18 -11.78
C ALA A 126 2.76 9.61 -12.29
N LEU A 127 1.70 10.25 -11.80
CA LEU A 127 1.40 11.65 -12.13
C LEU A 127 2.45 12.62 -11.58
N PHE A 128 2.92 12.38 -10.37
CA PHE A 128 3.93 13.24 -9.73
C PHE A 128 5.37 12.89 -10.10
N ASP A 129 5.63 11.75 -10.73
CA ASP A 129 6.96 11.26 -11.05
C ASP A 129 7.79 12.27 -11.85
N ASN A 130 7.23 12.80 -12.93
CA ASN A 130 7.90 13.78 -13.76
C ASN A 130 8.20 15.09 -13.01
N LEU A 131 7.32 15.53 -12.11
CA LEU A 131 7.52 16.73 -11.31
C LEU A 131 8.68 16.54 -10.32
N ILE A 132 8.72 15.40 -9.64
CA ILE A 132 9.77 15.08 -8.66
C ILE A 132 11.12 14.92 -9.38
N PHE A 133 11.15 14.25 -10.54
CA PHE A 133 12.37 14.11 -11.34
C PHE A 133 12.89 15.48 -11.82
N ALA A 134 12.02 16.34 -12.36
CA ALA A 134 12.37 17.71 -12.77
C ALA A 134 12.91 18.55 -11.60
N PHE A 135 12.29 18.41 -10.41
CA PHE A 135 12.74 19.08 -9.20
C PHE A 135 14.15 18.63 -8.79
N LEU A 136 14.41 17.31 -8.84
CA LEU A 136 15.73 16.75 -8.55
C LEU A 136 16.80 17.29 -9.52
N LEU A 137 16.54 17.29 -10.83
CA LEU A 137 17.46 17.85 -11.84
C LEU A 137 17.74 19.33 -11.59
N LYS A 138 16.72 20.12 -11.22
CA LYS A 138 16.86 21.54 -10.89
C LYS A 138 17.75 21.74 -9.65
N LEU A 139 17.61 20.93 -8.61
CA LEU A 139 18.49 20.98 -7.44
C LEU A 139 19.94 20.69 -7.78
N MET A 140 20.17 19.79 -8.74
CA MET A 140 21.49 19.43 -9.24
C MET A 140 22.06 20.44 -10.25
N LYS A 141 21.33 21.53 -10.55
CA LYS A 141 21.70 22.55 -11.56
C LYS A 141 21.92 21.98 -12.97
N LEU A 142 21.21 20.87 -13.29
CA LEU A 142 21.22 20.23 -14.60
C LEU A 142 20.09 20.77 -15.48
N LYS A 143 20.26 20.65 -16.81
CA LYS A 143 19.17 21.00 -17.75
C LYS A 143 17.97 20.11 -17.49
N VAL A 144 16.81 20.73 -17.29
CA VAL A 144 15.55 20.01 -17.06
C VAL A 144 15.02 19.50 -18.40
N GLU A 145 15.14 18.20 -18.64
CA GLU A 145 14.47 17.54 -19.73
C GLU A 145 13.27 16.76 -19.16
N LEU A 146 12.06 17.25 -19.45
CA LEU A 146 10.83 16.56 -19.11
C LEU A 146 10.63 15.37 -20.05
N VAL A 147 11.19 14.22 -19.70
CA VAL A 147 10.93 12.97 -20.42
C VAL A 147 10.10 12.09 -19.49
N ALA A 148 8.84 11.90 -19.88
CA ALA A 148 7.96 10.96 -19.21
C ALA A 148 8.49 9.54 -19.38
N THR A 149 9.22 9.05 -18.39
CA THR A 149 9.72 7.68 -18.34
C THR A 149 8.77 6.83 -17.48
N PHE A 150 7.66 6.39 -18.07
CA PHE A 150 6.83 5.39 -17.42
C PHE A 150 7.59 4.05 -17.40
N GLN A 151 8.00 3.61 -16.22
CA GLN A 151 8.79 2.40 -16.04
C GLN A 151 7.89 1.27 -15.53
N MET A 152 7.49 0.35 -16.44
CA MET A 152 6.67 -0.82 -16.07
C MET A 152 7.34 -1.67 -14.98
N LYS A 153 8.67 -1.74 -14.95
CA LYS A 153 9.45 -2.41 -13.92
C LYS A 153 9.14 -1.87 -12.52
N VAL A 154 9.04 -0.54 -12.37
CA VAL A 154 8.70 0.11 -11.10
C VAL A 154 7.30 -0.27 -10.65
N VAL A 155 6.32 -0.20 -11.56
CA VAL A 155 4.92 -0.58 -11.27
C VAL A 155 4.84 -2.01 -10.75
N ILE A 156 5.47 -2.96 -11.46
CA ILE A 156 5.47 -4.38 -11.08
C ILE A 156 6.14 -4.56 -9.71
N THR A 157 7.29 -3.91 -9.47
CA THR A 157 8.01 -4.05 -8.21
C THR A 157 7.20 -3.51 -7.04
N VAL A 158 6.57 -2.34 -7.18
CA VAL A 158 5.70 -1.76 -6.14
C VAL A 158 4.47 -2.64 -5.89
N LEU A 159 3.85 -3.19 -6.94
CA LEU A 159 2.74 -4.15 -6.80
C LEU A 159 3.17 -5.40 -6.03
N VAL A 160 4.34 -5.94 -6.31
CA VAL A 160 4.86 -7.13 -5.60
C VAL A 160 5.13 -6.79 -4.14
N VAL A 161 5.81 -5.68 -3.84
CA VAL A 161 6.13 -5.26 -2.48
C VAL A 161 4.86 -5.06 -1.65
N PHE A 162 3.91 -4.28 -2.14
CA PHE A 162 2.65 -4.06 -1.42
C PHE A 162 1.77 -5.30 -1.40
N GLY A 163 1.82 -6.13 -2.44
CA GLY A 163 1.17 -7.44 -2.43
C GLY A 163 1.66 -8.32 -1.29
N LEU A 164 2.97 -8.39 -1.05
CA LEU A 164 3.56 -9.12 0.08
C LEU A 164 3.16 -8.51 1.43
N ILE A 165 3.15 -7.17 1.55
CA ILE A 165 2.69 -6.50 2.77
C ILE A 165 1.23 -6.86 3.05
N PHE A 166 0.34 -6.79 2.06
CA PHE A 166 -1.07 -7.13 2.21
C PHE A 166 -1.30 -8.60 2.52
N LEU A 167 -0.53 -9.52 1.94
CA LEU A 167 -0.55 -10.94 2.30
C LEU A 167 -0.17 -11.15 3.77
N GLY A 168 0.87 -10.47 4.24
CA GLY A 168 1.24 -10.47 5.65
C GLY A 168 0.12 -9.94 6.56
N LEU A 169 -0.55 -8.86 6.17
CA LEU A 169 -1.71 -8.33 6.89
C LEU A 169 -2.87 -9.34 6.96
N MET A 170 -3.17 -10.00 5.85
CA MET A 170 -4.22 -11.02 5.79
C MET A 170 -3.91 -12.17 6.74
N PHE A 171 -2.67 -12.63 6.77
CA PHE A 171 -2.21 -13.67 7.67
C PHE A 171 -2.33 -13.24 9.14
N LEU A 172 -1.85 -12.04 9.49
CA LEU A 172 -1.94 -11.51 10.85
C LEU A 172 -3.40 -11.33 11.31
N ASN A 173 -4.28 -10.85 10.44
CA ASN A 173 -5.69 -10.69 10.75
C ASN A 173 -6.39 -12.04 10.93
N ALA A 174 -6.06 -13.05 10.12
CA ALA A 174 -6.56 -14.41 10.28
C ALA A 174 -6.15 -15.01 11.64
N LEU A 175 -4.89 -14.84 12.04
CA LEU A 175 -4.40 -15.28 13.36
C LEU A 175 -5.12 -14.57 14.51
N ARG A 176 -5.38 -13.26 14.37
CA ARG A 176 -6.13 -12.51 15.39
C ARG A 176 -7.55 -13.05 15.56
N ILE A 177 -8.27 -13.24 14.45
CA ILE A 177 -9.64 -13.77 14.47
C ILE A 177 -9.68 -15.21 15.04
N ALA A 178 -8.71 -16.04 14.65
CA ALA A 178 -8.61 -17.41 15.16
C ALA A 178 -8.40 -17.47 16.69
N ARG A 179 -7.66 -16.50 17.26
CA ARG A 179 -7.36 -16.39 18.70
C ARG A 179 -8.46 -15.66 19.51
N MET A 180 -9.45 -15.05 18.85
CA MET A 180 -10.58 -14.45 19.55
C MET A 180 -11.40 -15.56 20.21
N ASN A 181 -11.46 -15.55 21.55
CA ASN A 181 -12.39 -16.37 22.31
C ASN A 181 -13.78 -15.73 22.19
N ALA A 182 -14.77 -16.56 21.91
CA ALA A 182 -16.16 -16.13 21.90
C ALA A 182 -16.63 -15.83 23.32
#